data_d61c82c39ec8d812106f6ac524e7a2aa
#
_entry.id   d61c82c39ec8d812106f6ac524e7a2aa
#
_cell.length_a   1.000
_cell.length_b   1.000
_cell.length_c   1.000
_cell.angle_alpha   90.00
_cell.angle_beta   90.00
_cell.angle_gamma   90.00
#
_symmetry.space_group_name_H-M   'P 1'
#
loop_
_entity.id
_entity.type
_entity.pdbx_description
1 polymer ?
#
loop_
_entity_poly.entity_id
_entity_poly.type
_entity_poly.pdbx_seq_one_letter_code
_entity_poly.pdbx_strand_id
1 'polypeptide(L)'
;MNLLPDTHAMLWFFWDDPQLSGHAKQLITDPANHKFVSIASCWEVAVKVAVGKIQLSESSRTFLPREIARNNFDLLPISIEHVTNIESLPMHHRDPFDRLLTSILTR
;
A
#
# COMPACT_ATOMS: atom_id res chain seq x y z
N MET A 1 10.18 11.98 -7.11
CA MET A 1 10.42 10.58 -6.67
C MET A 1 9.12 9.82 -6.74
N ASN A 2 9.19 8.56 -7.10
CA ASN A 2 8.01 7.69 -7.11
C ASN A 2 7.93 6.94 -5.79
N LEU A 3 6.77 7.02 -5.13
CA LEU A 3 6.55 6.40 -3.83
C LEU A 3 5.49 5.30 -3.95
N LEU A 4 5.77 4.16 -3.33
CA LEU A 4 4.83 3.05 -3.20
C LEU A 4 4.84 2.59 -1.75
N PRO A 5 3.99 3.19 -0.88
CA PRO A 5 3.95 2.79 0.51
C PRO A 5 3.49 1.35 0.66
N ASP A 6 4.00 0.65 1.66
CA ASP A 6 3.46 -0.65 2.00
C ASP A 6 2.05 -0.50 2.58
N THR A 7 1.38 -1.62 2.79
CA THR A 7 -0.03 -1.61 3.21
C THR A 7 -0.23 -0.87 4.53
N HIS A 8 0.64 -1.09 5.51
CA HIS A 8 0.51 -0.43 6.81
C HIS A 8 0.76 1.07 6.71
N ALA A 9 1.79 1.49 5.99
CA ALA A 9 2.09 2.92 5.80
C ALA A 9 0.94 3.62 5.10
N MET A 10 0.34 2.97 4.09
CA MET A 10 -0.82 3.49 3.38
C MET A 10 -1.99 3.72 4.34
N LEU A 11 -2.33 2.71 5.15
CA LEU A 11 -3.44 2.82 6.10
C LEU A 11 -3.17 3.87 7.17
N TRP A 12 -1.95 3.90 7.71
CA TRP A 12 -1.58 4.91 8.70
C TRP A 12 -1.70 6.32 8.12
N PHE A 13 -1.33 6.48 6.87
CA PHE A 13 -1.47 7.78 6.20
C PHE A 13 -2.94 8.16 6.05
N PHE A 14 -3.79 7.24 5.60
CA PHE A 14 -5.22 7.51 5.42
C PHE A 14 -5.91 7.81 6.76
N TRP A 15 -5.45 7.19 7.84
CA TRP A 15 -6.00 7.41 9.18
C TRP A 15 -5.35 8.56 9.93
N ASP A 16 -4.32 9.18 9.36
CA ASP A 16 -3.48 10.16 10.06
C ASP A 16 -2.94 9.59 11.37
N ASP A 17 -2.50 8.34 11.34
CA ASP A 17 -2.05 7.61 12.51
C ASP A 17 -0.62 8.02 12.88
N PRO A 18 -0.34 8.31 14.16
CA PRO A 18 1.00 8.73 14.60
C PRO A 18 2.07 7.64 14.45
N GLN A 19 1.71 6.40 14.16
CA GLN A 19 2.70 5.35 13.84
C GLN A 19 3.46 5.65 12.55
N LEU A 20 2.86 6.43 11.63
CA LEU A 20 3.57 6.88 10.44
C LEU A 20 4.56 7.98 10.84
N SER A 21 5.83 7.80 10.49
CA SER A 21 6.86 8.79 10.84
C SER A 21 6.59 10.13 10.16
N GLY A 22 7.06 11.22 10.80
CA GLY A 22 6.94 12.55 10.21
C GLY A 22 7.67 12.66 8.88
N HIS A 23 8.81 11.99 8.74
CA HIS A 23 9.56 11.96 7.49
C HIS A 23 8.76 11.27 6.38
N ALA A 24 8.16 10.12 6.65
CA ALA A 24 7.33 9.41 5.68
C ALA A 24 6.12 10.26 5.27
N LYS A 25 5.48 10.90 6.23
CA LYS A 25 4.35 11.78 5.96
C LYS A 25 4.75 12.95 5.06
N GLN A 26 5.91 13.56 5.31
CA GLN A 26 6.42 14.63 4.46
C GLN A 26 6.65 14.18 3.02
N LEU A 27 7.22 12.99 2.84
CA LEU A 27 7.45 12.44 1.50
C LEU A 27 6.13 12.21 0.76
N ILE A 28 5.13 11.65 1.45
CA ILE A 28 3.84 11.35 0.83
C ILE A 28 3.07 12.62 0.48
N THR A 29 3.16 13.65 1.31
CA THR A 29 2.43 14.91 1.08
C THR A 29 3.16 15.87 0.15
N ASP A 30 4.42 15.61 -0.19
CA ASP A 30 5.19 16.46 -1.09
C ASP A 30 4.63 16.35 -2.52
N PRO A 31 4.11 17.46 -3.11
CA PRO A 31 3.51 17.41 -4.45
C PRO A 31 4.51 17.08 -5.56
N ALA A 32 5.82 17.19 -5.29
CA ALA A 32 6.84 16.81 -6.25
C ALA A 32 6.96 15.29 -6.39
N ASN A 33 6.43 14.52 -5.44
CA ASN A 33 6.48 13.07 -5.46
C ASN A 33 5.23 12.47 -6.10
N HIS A 34 5.43 11.46 -6.95
CA HIS A 34 4.35 10.70 -7.55
C HIS A 34 4.03 9.52 -6.64
N LYS A 35 2.76 9.35 -6.29
CA LYS A 35 2.33 8.38 -5.28
C LYS A 35 1.47 7.29 -5.90
N PHE A 36 1.78 6.05 -5.57
CA PHE A 36 1.07 4.89 -6.08
C PHE A 36 0.54 4.04 -4.93
N VAL A 37 -0.61 3.41 -5.16
CA VAL A 37 -1.13 2.35 -4.30
C VAL A 37 -1.25 1.10 -5.15
N SER A 38 -0.68 0.00 -4.67
CA SER A 38 -0.77 -1.28 -5.37
C SER A 38 -2.14 -1.92 -5.16
N ILE A 39 -2.66 -2.54 -6.21
CA ILE A 39 -3.87 -3.37 -6.10
C ILE A 39 -3.63 -4.51 -5.09
N ALA A 40 -2.39 -4.99 -4.96
CA ALA A 40 -2.04 -5.99 -3.96
C ALA A 40 -2.32 -5.50 -2.54
N SER A 41 -1.99 -4.22 -2.25
CA SER A 41 -2.27 -3.62 -0.94
C SER A 41 -3.78 -3.53 -0.69
N CYS A 42 -4.54 -3.15 -1.69
CA CYS A 42 -6.00 -3.07 -1.58
C CYS A 42 -6.61 -4.44 -1.30
N TRP A 43 -6.12 -5.47 -1.99
CA TRP A 43 -6.57 -6.84 -1.77
C TRP A 43 -6.22 -7.31 -0.35
N GLU A 44 -5.01 -7.02 0.11
CA GLU A 44 -4.59 -7.37 1.47
C GLU A 44 -5.52 -6.75 2.52
N VAL A 45 -5.85 -5.48 2.35
CA VAL A 45 -6.77 -4.80 3.27
C VAL A 45 -8.12 -5.50 3.28
N ALA A 46 -8.68 -5.80 2.10
CA ALA A 46 -9.98 -6.45 2.00
C ALA A 46 -9.99 -7.83 2.68
N VAL A 47 -8.94 -8.62 2.46
CA VAL A 47 -8.79 -9.94 3.10
C VAL A 47 -8.70 -9.80 4.63
N LYS A 48 -7.87 -8.88 5.11
CA LYS A 48 -7.67 -8.69 6.56
C LYS A 48 -8.92 -8.13 7.24
N VAL A 49 -9.70 -7.32 6.55
CA VAL A 49 -11.01 -6.88 7.07
C VAL A 49 -11.94 -8.08 7.16
N ALA A 50 -11.99 -8.91 6.13
CA ALA A 50 -12.87 -10.08 6.09
C ALA A 50 -12.57 -11.07 7.22
N VAL A 51 -11.30 -11.24 7.59
CA VAL A 51 -10.91 -12.18 8.67
C VAL A 51 -10.77 -11.49 10.03
N GLY A 52 -11.16 -10.24 10.15
CA GLY A 52 -11.19 -9.52 11.43
C GLY A 52 -9.86 -9.00 11.94
N LYS A 53 -8.81 -8.97 11.12
CA LYS A 53 -7.49 -8.47 11.51
C LYS A 53 -7.34 -6.96 11.37
N ILE A 54 -8.15 -6.34 10.51
CA ILE A 54 -8.22 -4.90 10.34
C ILE A 54 -9.67 -4.50 10.53
N GLN A 55 -9.89 -3.42 11.29
CA GLN A 55 -11.23 -2.85 11.47
C GLN A 55 -11.32 -1.52 10.75
N LEU A 56 -12.30 -1.41 9.88
CA LEU A 56 -12.66 -0.15 9.23
C LEU A 56 -14.06 0.24 9.70
N SER A 57 -14.31 1.55 9.83
CA SER A 57 -15.63 2.05 10.22
C SER A 57 -16.66 1.89 9.09
N GLU A 58 -16.19 1.56 7.89
CA GLU A 58 -17.02 1.35 6.70
C GLU A 58 -16.39 0.26 5.84
N SER A 59 -17.10 -0.20 4.82
CA SER A 59 -16.56 -1.26 3.96
C SER A 59 -15.32 -0.79 3.20
N SER A 60 -14.41 -1.72 2.90
CA SER A 60 -13.23 -1.43 2.09
C SER A 60 -13.62 -0.95 0.68
N ARG A 61 -14.76 -1.39 0.16
CA ARG A 61 -15.30 -0.95 -1.12
C ARG A 61 -15.54 0.56 -1.17
N THR A 62 -15.96 1.14 -0.04
CA THR A 62 -16.20 2.58 0.08
C THR A 62 -14.93 3.32 0.48
N PHE A 63 -14.21 2.78 1.45
CA PHE A 63 -13.04 3.43 2.06
C PHE A 63 -11.88 3.58 1.07
N LEU A 64 -11.47 2.49 0.42
CA LEU A 64 -10.26 2.49 -0.41
C LEU A 64 -10.37 3.41 -1.63
N PRO A 65 -11.40 3.30 -2.49
CA PRO A 65 -11.45 4.19 -3.65
C PRO A 65 -11.52 5.67 -3.28
N ARG A 66 -12.26 5.98 -2.21
CA ARG A 66 -12.40 7.36 -1.76
C ARG A 66 -11.08 7.93 -1.27
N GLU A 67 -10.37 7.20 -0.39
CA GLU A 67 -9.12 7.70 0.18
C GLU A 67 -8.00 7.76 -0.87
N ILE A 68 -7.97 6.81 -1.79
CA ILE A 68 -7.00 6.81 -2.90
C ILE A 68 -7.20 8.05 -3.77
N ALA A 69 -8.43 8.33 -4.18
CA ALA A 69 -8.73 9.48 -5.02
C ALA A 69 -8.52 10.81 -4.28
N ARG A 70 -8.98 10.87 -3.04
CA ARG A 70 -8.90 12.07 -2.21
C ARG A 70 -7.46 12.52 -1.96
N ASN A 71 -6.53 11.56 -1.85
CA ASN A 71 -5.13 11.84 -1.57
C ASN A 71 -4.24 11.82 -2.82
N ASN A 72 -4.84 11.76 -4.00
CA ASN A 72 -4.13 11.81 -5.28
C ASN A 72 -3.12 10.68 -5.48
N PHE A 73 -3.47 9.48 -5.03
CA PHE A 73 -2.70 8.28 -5.35
C PHE A 73 -3.16 7.71 -6.68
N ASP A 74 -2.22 7.18 -7.45
CA ASP A 74 -2.53 6.38 -8.63
C ASP A 74 -2.50 4.91 -8.29
N LEU A 75 -3.40 4.13 -8.89
CA LEU A 75 -3.42 2.69 -8.71
C LEU A 75 -2.36 2.04 -9.58
N LEU A 76 -1.61 1.12 -8.97
CA LEU A 76 -0.60 0.34 -9.67
C LEU A 76 -1.11 -1.10 -9.78
N PRO A 77 -1.41 -1.58 -10.99
CA PRO A 77 -1.93 -2.94 -11.18
C PRO A 77 -0.84 -3.98 -10.93
N ILE A 78 -1.28 -5.19 -10.55
CA ILE A 78 -0.40 -6.34 -10.36
C ILE A 78 -0.29 -7.07 -11.69
N SER A 79 0.95 -7.37 -12.12
CA SER A 79 1.20 -8.25 -13.26
C SER A 79 1.60 -9.64 -12.79
N ILE A 80 1.45 -10.64 -13.65
CA ILE A 80 1.90 -11.99 -13.35
C ILE A 80 3.41 -12.04 -13.12
N GLU A 81 4.16 -11.19 -13.81
CA GLU A 81 5.60 -11.06 -13.63
C GLU A 81 5.95 -10.59 -12.21
N HIS A 82 5.23 -9.61 -11.69
CA HIS A 82 5.44 -9.14 -10.31
C HIS A 82 5.12 -10.23 -9.29
N VAL A 83 4.03 -10.97 -9.51
CA VAL A 83 3.62 -12.04 -8.61
C VAL A 83 4.68 -13.15 -8.56
N THR A 84 5.18 -13.55 -9.70
CA THR A 84 6.16 -14.65 -9.77
C THR A 84 7.54 -14.23 -9.28
N ASN A 85 7.88 -12.95 -9.32
CA ASN A 85 9.15 -12.45 -8.80
C ASN A 85 9.29 -12.63 -7.29
N ILE A 86 8.20 -12.80 -6.56
CA ILE A 86 8.23 -13.08 -5.11
C ILE A 86 9.14 -14.27 -4.81
N GLU A 87 9.13 -15.28 -5.67
CA GLU A 87 9.90 -16.50 -5.48
C GLU A 87 11.40 -16.25 -5.38
N SER A 88 11.89 -15.24 -6.10
CA SER A 88 13.32 -14.94 -6.17
C SER A 88 13.76 -13.78 -5.26
N LEU A 89 12.81 -13.15 -4.54
CA LEU A 89 13.15 -12.05 -3.66
C LEU A 89 13.86 -12.52 -2.39
N PRO A 90 14.77 -11.69 -1.83
CA PRO A 90 15.39 -12.01 -0.55
C PRO A 90 14.34 -12.13 0.56
N MET A 91 14.63 -12.97 1.55
CA MET A 91 13.73 -13.25 2.67
C MET A 91 13.78 -12.14 3.74
N HIS A 92 13.75 -10.89 3.32
CA HIS A 92 13.77 -9.74 4.24
C HIS A 92 12.40 -9.45 4.84
N HIS A 93 11.35 -9.84 4.14
CA HIS A 93 9.97 -9.60 4.56
C HIS A 93 9.31 -10.93 4.85
N ARG A 94 8.57 -10.98 5.95
CA ARG A 94 7.79 -12.19 6.30
C ARG A 94 6.47 -12.23 5.56
N ASP A 95 5.94 -11.04 5.24
CA ASP A 95 4.66 -10.91 4.59
C ASP A 95 4.85 -10.99 3.06
N PRO A 96 4.19 -11.94 2.38
CA PRO A 96 4.30 -12.05 0.91
C PRO A 96 3.89 -10.79 0.16
N PHE A 97 2.97 -10.00 0.72
CA PHE A 97 2.53 -8.77 0.08
C PHE A 97 3.63 -7.70 0.11
N ASP A 98 4.40 -7.62 1.20
CA ASP A 98 5.54 -6.71 1.26
C ASP A 98 6.60 -7.08 0.23
N ARG A 99 6.83 -8.37 0.02
CA ARG A 99 7.75 -8.84 -1.02
C ARG A 99 7.27 -8.43 -2.42
N LEU A 100 5.97 -8.55 -2.68
CA LEU A 100 5.39 -8.14 -3.96
C LEU A 100 5.58 -6.63 -4.17
N LEU A 101 5.34 -5.83 -3.15
CA LEU A 101 5.53 -4.38 -3.22
C LEU A 101 6.99 -4.03 -3.49
N THR A 102 7.93 -4.72 -2.82
CA THR A 102 9.36 -4.54 -3.06
C THR A 102 9.72 -4.87 -4.51
N SER A 103 9.16 -5.93 -5.07
CA SER A 103 9.38 -6.31 -6.46
C SER A 103 8.92 -5.22 -7.43
N ILE A 104 7.78 -4.61 -7.16
CA ILE A 104 7.25 -3.52 -7.97
C ILE A 104 8.18 -2.29 -7.89
N LEU A 105 8.67 -1.97 -6.70
CA LEU A 105 9.56 -0.83 -6.49
C LEU A 105 10.90 -0.98 -7.19
N THR A 106 11.43 -2.19 -7.27
CA THR A 106 12.75 -2.44 -7.85
C THR A 106 12.73 -2.52 -9.37
N ARG A 107 11.58 -2.43 -9.97
CA ARG A 107 11.44 -2.36 -11.42
C ARG A 107 11.48 -0.93 -11.89
#